data_79b788aebe45b243d7f071e1a12c26e7
#
_entry.id   79b788aebe45b243d7f071e1a12c26e7
#
_cell.length_a   1.000
_cell.length_b   1.000
_cell.length_c   1.000
_cell.angle_alpha   90.00
_cell.angle_beta   90.00
_cell.angle_gamma   90.00
#
_symmetry.space_group_name_H-M   'P 1'
#
loop_
_entity.id
_entity.type
_entity.pdbx_description
1 polymer ?
#
loop_
_entity_poly.entity_id
_entity_poly.type
_entity_poly.pdbx_seq_one_letter_code
_entity_poly.pdbx_strand_id
1 'polypeptide(L)'
;MIKRPIALLVSLLLTGCSLAPDYQRPAAPIPVNYETKTSPAAVQATDWQQVFTDPALKKLIDTALQNNRDLRVAVLNVEAYQAQYRIQRAAQLPDITATGYQARQRIPGTYSGSASAISNTDSATVGISAYELDMFGRVQSLKDQALEKYLAQEETQRSTQLSLIANVATAYMTLLADHDLLRLAEQTAKSYEQSYQLIEQRYEAGISSSLDVSQSRSNLESVRSSL
;
A
#
# COMPACT_ATOMS: atom_id res chain seq x y z
N MET A 1 -39.81 30.56 -40.21
CA MET A 1 -39.10 31.04 -39.00
C MET A 1 -39.12 30.07 -37.79
N ILE A 2 -39.33 28.73 -37.99
CA ILE A 2 -39.52 27.72 -36.89
C ILE A 2 -38.22 26.94 -36.60
N LYS A 3 -37.15 27.14 -37.36
CA LYS A 3 -35.90 26.38 -37.23
C LYS A 3 -35.01 26.79 -36.03
N ARG A 4 -35.15 28.01 -35.50
CA ARG A 4 -34.34 28.50 -34.35
C ARG A 4 -34.72 27.92 -32.98
N PRO A 5 -36.01 27.72 -32.61
CA PRO A 5 -36.38 27.13 -31.34
C PRO A 5 -36.05 25.64 -31.25
N ILE A 6 -36.08 24.91 -32.37
CA ILE A 6 -35.73 23.48 -32.40
C ILE A 6 -34.20 23.27 -32.14
N ALA A 7 -33.36 24.11 -32.71
CA ALA A 7 -31.92 24.08 -32.46
C ALA A 7 -31.57 24.34 -30.97
N LEU A 8 -32.29 25.27 -30.32
CA LEU A 8 -32.13 25.58 -28.91
C LEU A 8 -32.62 24.44 -27.99
N LEU A 9 -33.70 23.76 -28.37
CA LEU A 9 -34.25 22.62 -27.64
C LEU A 9 -33.31 21.38 -27.73
N VAL A 10 -32.75 21.15 -28.90
CA VAL A 10 -31.75 20.08 -29.12
C VAL A 10 -30.45 20.35 -28.34
N SER A 11 -30.03 21.63 -28.22
CA SER A 11 -28.83 22.00 -27.43
C SER A 11 -29.02 21.80 -25.92
N LEU A 12 -30.25 21.98 -25.39
CA LEU A 12 -30.58 21.73 -23.98
C LEU A 12 -30.63 20.22 -23.64
N LEU A 13 -30.91 19.37 -24.62
CA LEU A 13 -30.96 17.89 -24.43
C LEU A 13 -29.58 17.23 -24.46
N LEU A 14 -28.53 17.94 -24.90
CA LEU A 14 -27.16 17.45 -25.00
C LEU A 14 -26.32 17.70 -23.73
N THR A 15 -26.88 18.35 -22.70
CA THR A 15 -26.23 18.33 -21.38
C THR A 15 -26.49 16.97 -20.73
N GLY A 16 -25.67 15.97 -21.05
CA GLY A 16 -25.74 14.66 -20.49
C GLY A 16 -25.73 14.73 -18.96
N CYS A 17 -26.91 14.51 -18.33
CA CYS A 17 -27.02 14.45 -16.88
C CYS A 17 -26.30 13.20 -16.40
N SER A 18 -25.10 13.35 -15.88
CA SER A 18 -24.50 12.31 -15.04
C SER A 18 -25.38 12.19 -13.79
N LEU A 19 -25.88 10.97 -13.50
CA LEU A 19 -26.61 10.67 -12.27
C LEU A 19 -25.65 10.39 -11.09
N ALA A 20 -24.34 10.44 -11.32
CA ALA A 20 -23.34 10.28 -10.27
C ALA A 20 -23.33 11.56 -9.40
N PRO A 21 -23.40 11.43 -8.06
CA PRO A 21 -23.30 12.57 -7.17
C PRO A 21 -21.87 13.15 -7.20
N ASP A 22 -21.76 14.47 -7.10
CA ASP A 22 -20.47 15.13 -6.92
C ASP A 22 -19.89 14.78 -5.56
N TYR A 23 -18.69 14.17 -5.56
CA TYR A 23 -18.01 13.83 -4.32
C TYR A 23 -17.49 15.10 -3.63
N GLN A 24 -17.94 15.30 -2.39
CA GLN A 24 -17.40 16.33 -1.50
C GLN A 24 -16.73 15.65 -0.31
N ARG A 25 -15.44 15.94 -0.13
CA ARG A 25 -14.70 15.40 1.00
C ARG A 25 -15.31 15.92 2.32
N PRO A 26 -15.77 15.02 3.22
CA PRO A 26 -16.27 15.45 4.52
C PRO A 26 -15.16 16.13 5.33
N ALA A 27 -15.55 17.11 6.16
CA ALA A 27 -14.60 17.72 7.09
C ALA A 27 -14.06 16.68 8.05
N ALA A 28 -12.75 16.70 8.28
CA ALA A 28 -12.14 15.79 9.24
C ALA A 28 -12.68 16.04 10.65
N PRO A 29 -13.04 15.00 11.44
CA PRO A 29 -13.57 15.16 12.79
C PRO A 29 -12.47 15.48 13.82
N ILE A 30 -11.52 16.31 13.43
CA ILE A 30 -10.38 16.74 14.27
C ILE A 30 -10.35 18.27 14.30
N PRO A 31 -9.91 18.89 15.40
CA PRO A 31 -9.73 20.35 15.47
C PRO A 31 -8.77 20.81 14.37
N VAL A 32 -9.10 21.96 13.78
CA VAL A 32 -8.27 22.57 12.71
C VAL A 32 -6.91 23.00 13.25
N ASN A 33 -6.82 23.34 14.54
CA ASN A 33 -5.60 23.71 15.23
C ASN A 33 -5.47 22.91 16.53
N TYR A 34 -4.38 22.16 16.67
CA TYR A 34 -3.90 21.79 17.99
C TYR A 34 -3.32 23.06 18.62
N GLU A 35 -3.50 23.26 19.92
CA GLU A 35 -3.12 24.48 20.69
C GLU A 35 -1.63 24.91 20.60
N THR A 36 -0.90 24.39 19.68
CA THR A 36 0.46 24.85 19.37
C THR A 36 0.38 26.10 18.52
N LYS A 37 0.87 27.22 19.06
CA LYS A 37 0.97 28.54 18.40
C LYS A 37 1.81 28.56 17.12
N THR A 38 2.18 27.42 16.60
CA THR A 38 2.88 27.28 15.32
C THR A 38 1.81 27.10 14.25
N SER A 39 1.69 28.09 13.37
CA SER A 39 0.91 28.00 12.14
C SER A 39 1.12 26.62 11.53
N PRO A 40 0.08 25.89 11.08
CA PRO A 40 0.28 24.71 10.28
C PRO A 40 0.86 25.19 8.94
N ALA A 41 2.16 25.41 8.88
CA ALA A 41 2.86 25.11 7.65
C ALA A 41 2.35 23.71 7.30
N ALA A 42 1.59 23.60 6.19
CA ALA A 42 1.07 22.33 5.73
C ALA A 42 2.13 21.28 6.03
N VAL A 43 1.78 20.25 6.81
CA VAL A 43 2.65 19.12 7.03
C VAL A 43 2.74 18.48 5.65
N GLN A 44 3.56 19.11 4.80
CA GLN A 44 4.04 18.49 3.59
C GLN A 44 4.61 17.19 4.10
N ALA A 45 4.24 16.10 3.47
CA ALA A 45 4.70 14.77 3.83
C ALA A 45 6.21 14.87 4.06
N THR A 46 6.60 15.06 5.32
CA THR A 46 7.99 15.35 5.69
C THR A 46 8.73 14.11 5.30
N ASP A 47 9.70 14.26 4.42
CA ASP A 47 10.51 13.15 3.97
C ASP A 47 11.06 12.46 5.21
N TRP A 48 10.79 11.17 5.38
CA TRP A 48 11.23 10.40 6.53
C TRP A 48 12.74 10.55 6.80
N GLN A 49 13.53 10.83 5.75
CA GLN A 49 14.95 11.11 5.83
C GLN A 49 15.28 12.40 6.62
N GLN A 50 14.33 13.31 6.73
CA GLN A 50 14.46 14.53 7.53
C GLN A 50 14.01 14.31 8.97
N VAL A 51 13.08 13.36 9.20
CA VAL A 51 12.58 13.01 10.53
C VAL A 51 13.63 12.22 11.31
N PHE A 52 14.24 11.24 10.69
CA PHE A 52 15.28 10.41 11.32
C PHE A 52 16.67 10.97 11.00
N THR A 53 17.48 11.21 12.03
CA THR A 53 18.84 11.77 11.88
C THR A 53 19.92 10.69 11.92
N ASP A 54 19.66 9.54 12.56
CA ASP A 54 20.62 8.44 12.72
C ASP A 54 20.92 7.75 11.36
N PRO A 55 22.20 7.73 10.93
CA PRO A 55 22.59 7.12 9.67
C PRO A 55 22.37 5.60 9.63
N ALA A 56 22.50 4.90 10.78
CA ALA A 56 22.29 3.47 10.86
C ALA A 56 20.81 3.13 10.66
N LEU A 57 19.91 3.87 11.31
CA LEU A 57 18.47 3.73 11.11
C LEU A 57 18.06 4.02 9.67
N LYS A 58 18.59 5.09 9.06
CA LYS A 58 18.31 5.41 7.65
C LYS A 58 18.67 4.25 6.73
N LYS A 59 19.85 3.66 6.91
CA LYS A 59 20.29 2.51 6.12
C LYS A 59 19.39 1.29 6.29
N LEU A 60 18.90 1.05 7.51
CA LEU A 60 17.95 -0.05 7.78
C LEU A 60 16.60 0.20 7.09
N ILE A 61 16.08 1.42 7.16
CA ILE A 61 14.83 1.80 6.48
C ILE A 61 14.99 1.64 4.96
N ASP A 62 16.07 2.15 4.36
CA ASP A 62 16.34 2.00 2.92
C ASP A 62 16.40 0.52 2.52
N THR A 63 17.10 -0.31 3.31
CA THR A 63 17.18 -1.75 3.06
C THR A 63 15.80 -2.42 3.14
N ALA A 64 14.98 -2.03 4.11
CA ALA A 64 13.61 -2.54 4.27
C ALA A 64 12.73 -2.14 3.09
N LEU A 65 12.76 -0.87 2.67
CA LEU A 65 11.98 -0.37 1.54
C LEU A 65 12.33 -1.08 0.22
N GLN A 66 13.60 -1.41 0.01
CA GLN A 66 14.05 -2.10 -1.21
C GLN A 66 13.71 -3.59 -1.22
N ASN A 67 13.65 -4.25 -0.07
CA ASN A 67 13.58 -5.71 0.02
C ASN A 67 12.25 -6.23 0.58
N ASN A 68 11.38 -5.37 1.12
CA ASN A 68 10.12 -5.82 1.70
C ASN A 68 9.17 -6.35 0.62
N ARG A 69 8.68 -7.57 0.82
CA ARG A 69 7.80 -8.25 -0.14
C ARG A 69 6.38 -7.73 -0.10
N ASP A 70 5.89 -7.32 1.07
CA ASP A 70 4.52 -6.80 1.22
C ASP A 70 4.39 -5.44 0.54
N LEU A 71 5.42 -4.59 0.64
CA LEU A 71 5.48 -3.34 -0.10
C LEU A 71 5.49 -3.60 -1.61
N ARG A 72 6.23 -4.61 -2.08
CA ARG A 72 6.23 -5.00 -3.49
C ARG A 72 4.86 -5.50 -3.96
N VAL A 73 4.15 -6.26 -3.14
CA VAL A 73 2.76 -6.67 -3.42
C VAL A 73 1.85 -5.44 -3.53
N ALA A 74 1.99 -4.47 -2.62
CA ALA A 74 1.21 -3.24 -2.69
C ALA A 74 1.45 -2.46 -4.00
N VAL A 75 2.71 -2.36 -4.46
CA VAL A 75 3.05 -1.74 -5.75
C VAL A 75 2.41 -2.48 -6.93
N LEU A 76 2.52 -3.81 -6.96
CA LEU A 76 1.92 -4.63 -8.03
C LEU A 76 0.38 -4.54 -8.04
N ASN A 77 -0.25 -4.38 -6.88
CA ASN A 77 -1.69 -4.13 -6.78
C ASN A 77 -2.07 -2.79 -7.41
N VAL A 78 -1.27 -1.73 -7.18
CA VAL A 78 -1.49 -0.43 -7.85
C VAL A 78 -1.43 -0.58 -9.36
N GLU A 79 -0.45 -1.31 -9.90
CA GLU A 79 -0.34 -1.58 -11.35
C GLU A 79 -1.55 -2.35 -11.88
N ALA A 80 -2.03 -3.35 -11.14
CA ALA A 80 -3.22 -4.12 -11.51
C ALA A 80 -4.49 -3.25 -11.58
N TYR A 81 -4.71 -2.38 -10.57
CA TYR A 81 -5.85 -1.44 -10.60
C TYR A 81 -5.69 -0.38 -11.68
N GLN A 82 -4.49 0.07 -11.97
CA GLN A 82 -4.22 0.96 -13.10
C GLN A 82 -4.59 0.29 -14.44
N ALA A 83 -4.25 -0.98 -14.61
CA ALA A 83 -4.65 -1.74 -15.79
C ALA A 83 -6.19 -1.87 -15.92
N GLN A 84 -6.88 -2.13 -14.79
CA GLN A 84 -8.35 -2.16 -14.77
C GLN A 84 -8.96 -0.80 -15.14
N TYR A 85 -8.41 0.31 -14.62
CA TYR A 85 -8.83 1.65 -15.03
C TYR A 85 -8.67 1.88 -16.53
N ARG A 86 -7.53 1.43 -17.11
CA ARG A 86 -7.29 1.56 -18.56
C ARG A 86 -8.30 0.75 -19.38
N ILE A 87 -8.71 -0.44 -18.90
CA ILE A 87 -9.75 -1.26 -19.54
C ILE A 87 -11.08 -0.51 -19.52
N GLN A 88 -11.50 0.03 -18.38
CA GLN A 88 -12.75 0.80 -18.28
C GLN A 88 -12.71 2.08 -19.14
N ARG A 89 -11.56 2.74 -19.21
CA ARG A 89 -11.36 3.91 -20.07
C ARG A 89 -11.47 3.53 -21.56
N ALA A 90 -10.99 2.35 -21.95
CA ALA A 90 -11.08 1.87 -23.32
C ALA A 90 -12.55 1.64 -23.77
N ALA A 91 -13.45 1.30 -22.84
CA ALA A 91 -14.88 1.11 -23.14
C ALA A 91 -15.59 2.41 -23.61
N GLN A 92 -14.95 3.58 -23.48
CA GLN A 92 -15.41 4.83 -24.08
C GLN A 92 -15.14 4.93 -25.60
N LEU A 93 -14.38 4.03 -26.15
CA LEU A 93 -14.00 3.98 -27.57
C LEU A 93 -14.68 2.79 -28.25
N PRO A 94 -14.97 2.89 -29.56
CA PRO A 94 -15.50 1.75 -30.29
C PRO A 94 -14.47 0.62 -30.40
N ASP A 95 -14.93 -0.63 -30.23
CA ASP A 95 -14.12 -1.82 -30.45
C ASP A 95 -13.94 -2.08 -31.95
N ILE A 96 -12.71 -2.00 -32.42
CA ILE A 96 -12.35 -2.31 -33.80
C ILE A 96 -11.81 -3.73 -33.84
N THR A 97 -12.53 -4.60 -34.55
CA THR A 97 -12.15 -6.00 -34.75
C THR A 97 -11.69 -6.24 -36.18
N ALA A 98 -10.62 -7.01 -36.32
CA ALA A 98 -10.16 -7.56 -37.58
C ALA A 98 -10.23 -9.07 -37.49
N THR A 99 -11.03 -9.72 -38.38
CA THR A 99 -11.21 -11.17 -38.41
C THR A 99 -10.77 -11.72 -39.75
N GLY A 100 -9.84 -12.65 -39.73
CA GLY A 100 -9.47 -13.47 -40.88
C GLY A 100 -10.06 -14.87 -40.75
N TYR A 101 -10.72 -15.35 -41.77
CA TYR A 101 -11.28 -16.70 -41.82
C TYR A 101 -10.85 -17.37 -43.11
N GLN A 102 -10.29 -18.58 -42.99
CA GLN A 102 -10.01 -19.47 -44.11
C GLN A 102 -10.64 -20.83 -43.84
N ALA A 103 -11.45 -21.29 -44.74
CA ALA A 103 -11.99 -22.62 -44.70
C ALA A 103 -11.76 -23.36 -46.06
N ARG A 104 -11.32 -24.60 -45.95
CA ARG A 104 -11.20 -25.50 -47.07
C ARG A 104 -12.05 -26.73 -46.79
N GLN A 105 -13.09 -26.93 -47.63
CA GLN A 105 -14.06 -27.99 -47.44
C GLN A 105 -14.19 -28.81 -48.73
N ARG A 106 -14.20 -30.14 -48.59
CA ARG A 106 -14.53 -31.04 -49.67
C ARG A 106 -16.04 -31.32 -49.64
N ILE A 107 -16.74 -30.97 -50.71
CA ILE A 107 -18.17 -31.18 -50.85
C ILE A 107 -18.33 -32.49 -51.64
N PRO A 108 -18.91 -33.60 -51.08
CA PRO A 108 -19.15 -34.83 -51.77
C PRO A 108 -20.15 -34.59 -52.87
N GLY A 109 -19.98 -35.31 -54.06
CA GLY A 109 -20.86 -35.19 -55.21
C GLY A 109 -22.30 -35.62 -54.96
N THR A 110 -22.54 -36.43 -53.93
CA THR A 110 -23.89 -36.84 -53.49
C THR A 110 -24.72 -35.66 -52.94
N TYR A 111 -24.07 -34.61 -52.48
CA TYR A 111 -24.72 -33.39 -51.95
C TYR A 111 -24.90 -32.30 -53.00
N SER A 112 -24.05 -32.28 -54.02
CA SER A 112 -24.04 -31.22 -55.04
C SER A 112 -24.69 -31.64 -56.36
N GLY A 113 -25.04 -32.94 -56.52
CA GLY A 113 -25.57 -33.50 -57.79
C GLY A 113 -24.51 -33.51 -58.87
N SER A 114 -23.24 -33.29 -58.62
CA SER A 114 -22.10 -33.24 -59.52
C SER A 114 -20.86 -33.88 -58.90
N ALA A 115 -19.74 -33.96 -59.62
CA ALA A 115 -18.49 -34.52 -59.07
C ALA A 115 -18.06 -33.80 -57.80
N SER A 116 -17.39 -34.51 -56.86
CA SER A 116 -16.89 -33.91 -55.62
C SER A 116 -15.97 -32.71 -55.89
N ALA A 117 -16.25 -31.61 -55.29
CA ALA A 117 -15.47 -30.33 -55.39
C ALA A 117 -14.82 -29.90 -54.10
N ILE A 118 -13.68 -29.24 -54.21
CA ILE A 118 -13.04 -28.56 -53.05
C ILE A 118 -13.47 -27.09 -53.09
N SER A 119 -14.16 -26.66 -52.05
CA SER A 119 -14.49 -25.25 -51.84
C SER A 119 -13.44 -24.61 -50.92
N ASN A 120 -12.86 -23.52 -51.35
CA ASN A 120 -12.00 -22.68 -50.56
C ASN A 120 -12.75 -21.37 -50.31
N THR A 121 -12.85 -20.98 -49.04
CA THR A 121 -13.45 -19.71 -48.63
C THR A 121 -12.44 -18.94 -47.84
N ASP A 122 -12.03 -17.80 -48.36
CA ASP A 122 -11.14 -16.87 -47.69
C ASP A 122 -11.91 -15.57 -47.44
N SER A 123 -11.92 -15.09 -46.20
CA SER A 123 -12.53 -13.81 -45.84
C SER A 123 -11.67 -13.04 -44.89
N ALA A 124 -11.61 -11.73 -45.07
CA ALA A 124 -11.00 -10.77 -44.16
C ALA A 124 -12.00 -9.64 -43.93
N THR A 125 -12.35 -9.43 -42.70
CA THR A 125 -13.32 -8.40 -42.31
C THR A 125 -12.71 -7.49 -41.22
N VAL A 126 -12.85 -6.19 -41.44
CA VAL A 126 -12.54 -5.16 -40.41
C VAL A 126 -13.81 -4.39 -40.14
N GLY A 127 -14.16 -4.26 -38.89
CA GLY A 127 -15.40 -3.56 -38.53
C GLY A 127 -15.43 -3.15 -37.06
N ILE A 128 -16.45 -2.35 -36.72
CA ILE A 128 -16.79 -2.01 -35.34
C ILE A 128 -17.76 -3.06 -34.85
N SER A 129 -17.39 -3.82 -33.81
CA SER A 129 -18.21 -4.95 -33.33
C SER A 129 -19.28 -4.49 -32.34
N ALA A 130 -18.96 -3.52 -31.48
CA ALA A 130 -19.90 -2.94 -30.53
C ALA A 130 -19.43 -1.52 -30.12
N TYR A 131 -20.38 -0.61 -29.98
CA TYR A 131 -20.15 0.71 -29.40
C TYR A 131 -21.41 1.19 -28.69
N GLU A 132 -21.24 1.59 -27.40
CA GLU A 132 -22.33 2.16 -26.61
C GLU A 132 -22.21 3.69 -26.58
N LEU A 133 -23.20 4.38 -27.11
CA LEU A 133 -23.30 5.83 -26.97
C LEU A 133 -23.73 6.14 -25.53
N ASP A 134 -22.84 6.75 -24.75
CA ASP A 134 -23.05 7.02 -23.34
C ASP A 134 -23.85 8.32 -23.14
N MET A 135 -25.16 8.26 -23.37
CA MET A 135 -26.07 9.40 -23.25
C MET A 135 -26.38 9.75 -21.79
N PHE A 136 -26.25 8.82 -20.86
CA PHE A 136 -26.62 8.98 -19.45
C PHE A 136 -25.43 8.85 -18.50
N GLY A 137 -24.20 8.81 -19.00
CA GLY A 137 -22.98 8.77 -18.21
C GLY A 137 -22.71 7.44 -17.51
N ARG A 138 -23.27 6.30 -18.00
CA ARG A 138 -23.04 4.97 -17.44
C ARG A 138 -21.58 4.54 -17.58
N VAL A 139 -21.04 4.63 -18.79
CA VAL A 139 -19.65 4.24 -19.10
C VAL A 139 -18.68 5.21 -18.43
N GLN A 140 -19.02 6.51 -18.44
CA GLN A 140 -18.27 7.52 -17.74
C GLN A 140 -18.19 7.23 -16.22
N SER A 141 -19.32 6.90 -15.58
CA SER A 141 -19.39 6.60 -14.15
C SER A 141 -18.59 5.34 -13.79
N LEU A 142 -18.59 4.31 -14.66
CA LEU A 142 -17.77 3.10 -14.46
C LEU A 142 -16.28 3.39 -14.58
N LYS A 143 -15.89 4.25 -15.52
CA LYS A 143 -14.49 4.72 -15.64
C LYS A 143 -14.07 5.48 -14.39
N ASP A 144 -14.91 6.40 -13.90
CA ASP A 144 -14.62 7.22 -12.71
C ASP A 144 -14.56 6.34 -11.46
N GLN A 145 -15.45 5.34 -11.32
CA GLN A 145 -15.36 4.32 -10.27
C GLN A 145 -14.02 3.55 -10.32
N ALA A 146 -13.56 3.17 -11.51
CA ALA A 146 -12.29 2.48 -11.65
C ALA A 146 -11.09 3.38 -11.33
N LEU A 147 -11.18 4.69 -11.67
CA LEU A 147 -10.20 5.69 -11.30
C LEU A 147 -10.09 5.84 -9.77
N GLU A 148 -11.22 5.98 -9.07
CA GLU A 148 -11.24 6.11 -7.61
C GLU A 148 -10.68 4.86 -6.91
N LYS A 149 -10.94 3.66 -7.44
CA LYS A 149 -10.34 2.42 -6.94
C LYS A 149 -8.82 2.40 -7.14
N TYR A 150 -8.34 2.88 -8.26
CA TYR A 150 -6.90 3.01 -8.52
C TYR A 150 -6.26 4.00 -7.55
N LEU A 151 -6.84 5.19 -7.36
CA LEU A 151 -6.34 6.20 -6.42
C LEU A 151 -6.36 5.70 -4.96
N ALA A 152 -7.41 4.97 -4.56
CA ALA A 152 -7.49 4.35 -3.24
C ALA A 152 -6.35 3.32 -3.02
N GLN A 153 -5.97 2.60 -4.08
CA GLN A 153 -4.87 1.65 -4.00
C GLN A 153 -3.50 2.34 -3.92
N GLU A 154 -3.31 3.50 -4.55
CA GLU A 154 -2.11 4.32 -4.38
C GLU A 154 -1.96 4.80 -2.93
N GLU A 155 -3.05 5.25 -2.29
CA GLU A 155 -3.02 5.63 -0.88
C GLU A 155 -2.79 4.44 0.06
N THR A 156 -3.28 3.25 -0.31
CA THR A 156 -3.00 2.00 0.42
C THR A 156 -1.51 1.64 0.35
N GLN A 157 -0.90 1.76 -0.82
CA GLN A 157 0.55 1.55 -0.99
C GLN A 157 1.36 2.56 -0.16
N ARG A 158 0.98 3.84 -0.16
CA ARG A 158 1.61 4.88 0.67
C ARG A 158 1.49 4.55 2.17
N SER A 159 0.32 4.11 2.62
CA SER A 159 0.08 3.68 4.00
C SER A 159 0.96 2.49 4.39
N THR A 160 1.10 1.51 3.50
CA THR A 160 1.98 0.34 3.69
C THR A 160 3.44 0.77 3.82
N GLN A 161 3.90 1.70 3.00
CA GLN A 161 5.25 2.25 3.07
C GLN A 161 5.51 2.97 4.41
N LEU A 162 4.58 3.83 4.83
CA LEU A 162 4.70 4.54 6.11
C LEU A 162 4.71 3.58 7.30
N SER A 163 3.85 2.56 7.27
CA SER A 163 3.80 1.52 8.31
C SER A 163 5.10 0.74 8.39
N LEU A 164 5.71 0.41 7.25
CA LEU A 164 7.00 -0.28 7.21
C LEU A 164 8.10 0.59 7.85
N ILE A 165 8.18 1.86 7.49
CA ILE A 165 9.14 2.82 8.06
C ILE A 165 8.95 2.92 9.58
N ALA A 166 7.72 3.08 10.05
CA ALA A 166 7.39 3.17 11.47
C ALA A 166 7.79 1.90 12.24
N ASN A 167 7.51 0.72 11.68
CA ASN A 167 7.85 -0.56 12.29
C ASN A 167 9.37 -0.75 12.42
N VAL A 168 10.14 -0.42 11.37
CA VAL A 168 11.60 -0.48 11.41
C VAL A 168 12.16 0.50 12.45
N ALA A 169 11.65 1.74 12.48
CA ALA A 169 12.08 2.74 13.44
C ALA A 169 11.77 2.31 14.89
N THR A 170 10.57 1.78 15.13
CA THR A 170 10.17 1.27 16.46
C THR A 170 11.06 0.11 16.91
N ALA A 171 11.29 -0.87 16.04
CA ALA A 171 12.15 -2.00 16.35
C ALA A 171 13.60 -1.56 16.66
N TYR A 172 14.12 -0.60 15.90
CA TYR A 172 15.45 -0.05 16.15
C TYR A 172 15.55 0.69 17.49
N MET A 173 14.55 1.53 17.83
CA MET A 173 14.51 2.23 19.12
C MET A 173 14.37 1.25 20.29
N THR A 174 13.59 0.19 20.13
CA THR A 174 13.48 -0.89 21.13
C THR A 174 14.84 -1.58 21.33
N LEU A 175 15.53 -1.91 20.24
CA LEU A 175 16.87 -2.52 20.31
C LEU A 175 17.86 -1.62 21.07
N LEU A 176 17.86 -0.32 20.83
CA LEU A 176 18.74 0.63 21.56
C LEU A 176 18.38 0.68 23.05
N ALA A 177 17.10 0.71 23.39
CA ALA A 177 16.64 0.68 24.77
C ALA A 177 17.04 -0.62 25.49
N ASP A 178 16.87 -1.76 24.85
CA ASP A 178 17.28 -3.06 25.39
C ASP A 178 18.79 -3.15 25.60
N HIS A 179 19.57 -2.60 24.68
CA HIS A 179 21.03 -2.54 24.83
C HIS A 179 21.43 -1.66 26.03
N ASP A 180 20.78 -0.53 26.25
CA ASP A 180 21.04 0.33 27.41
C ASP A 180 20.60 -0.34 28.72
N LEU A 181 19.46 -1.08 28.71
CA LEU A 181 19.00 -1.87 29.87
C LEU A 181 19.98 -2.98 30.22
N LEU A 182 20.50 -3.70 29.22
CA LEU A 182 21.51 -4.75 29.42
C LEU A 182 22.78 -4.15 30.08
N ARG A 183 23.27 -3.04 29.55
CA ARG A 183 24.45 -2.35 30.11
C ARG A 183 24.22 -1.93 31.57
N LEU A 184 23.02 -1.43 31.88
CA LEU A 184 22.64 -1.06 33.24
C LEU A 184 22.58 -2.29 34.17
N ALA A 185 22.00 -3.39 33.71
CA ALA A 185 21.90 -4.63 34.46
C ALA A 185 23.30 -5.22 34.75
N GLU A 186 24.22 -5.22 33.77
CA GLU A 186 25.62 -5.64 33.96
C GLU A 186 26.34 -4.78 35.01
N GLN A 187 26.18 -3.44 34.95
CA GLN A 187 26.76 -2.54 35.93
C GLN A 187 26.17 -2.77 37.34
N THR A 188 24.89 -3.05 37.43
CA THR A 188 24.19 -3.34 38.67
C THR A 188 24.70 -4.68 39.25
N ALA A 189 24.82 -5.74 38.45
CA ALA A 189 25.38 -7.02 38.89
C ALA A 189 26.80 -6.85 39.43
N LYS A 190 27.63 -6.08 38.75
CA LYS A 190 28.99 -5.79 39.21
C LYS A 190 29.01 -5.05 40.58
N SER A 191 28.09 -4.12 40.80
CA SER A 191 27.96 -3.41 42.09
C SER A 191 27.54 -4.34 43.21
N TYR A 192 26.59 -5.25 42.97
CA TYR A 192 26.19 -6.27 43.94
C TYR A 192 27.31 -7.28 44.23
N GLU A 193 28.10 -7.66 43.22
CA GLU A 193 29.26 -8.51 43.41
C GLU A 193 30.32 -7.86 44.32
N GLN A 194 30.63 -6.58 44.09
CA GLN A 194 31.55 -5.81 44.95
C GLN A 194 31.02 -5.70 46.39
N SER A 195 29.70 -5.49 46.53
CA SER A 195 29.05 -5.42 47.85
C SER A 195 29.12 -6.78 48.57
N TYR A 196 28.87 -7.88 47.86
CA TYR A 196 29.02 -9.23 48.42
C TYR A 196 30.43 -9.51 48.89
N GLN A 197 31.45 -9.24 48.06
CA GLN A 197 32.85 -9.38 48.42
C GLN A 197 33.23 -8.59 49.65
N LEU A 198 32.77 -7.35 49.78
CA LEU A 198 33.03 -6.53 50.94
C LEU A 198 32.39 -7.11 52.23
N ILE A 199 31.17 -7.60 52.17
CA ILE A 199 30.46 -8.22 53.30
C ILE A 199 31.15 -9.54 53.70
N GLU A 200 31.59 -10.33 52.72
CA GLU A 200 32.34 -11.55 52.96
C GLU A 200 33.66 -11.29 53.68
N GLN A 201 34.45 -10.28 53.26
CA GLN A 201 35.69 -9.86 53.93
C GLN A 201 35.41 -9.36 55.36
N ARG A 202 34.30 -8.64 55.61
CA ARG A 202 33.92 -8.19 56.95
C ARG A 202 33.48 -9.36 57.83
N TYR A 203 32.88 -10.39 57.28
CA TYR A 203 32.54 -11.62 58.00
C TYR A 203 33.80 -12.39 58.42
N GLU A 204 34.78 -12.53 57.53
CA GLU A 204 36.08 -13.15 57.85
C GLU A 204 36.85 -12.39 58.93
N ALA A 205 36.69 -11.06 58.95
CA ALA A 205 37.23 -10.20 60.01
C ALA A 205 36.44 -10.20 61.33
N GLY A 206 35.32 -10.97 61.39
CA GLY A 206 34.48 -11.05 62.58
C GLY A 206 33.56 -9.82 62.82
N ILE A 207 33.37 -8.95 61.79
CA ILE A 207 32.63 -7.68 61.92
C ILE A 207 31.19 -7.83 61.38
N SER A 208 30.88 -8.81 60.57
CA SER A 208 29.55 -9.07 59.99
C SER A 208 29.03 -10.46 60.37
N SER A 209 27.72 -10.67 60.22
CA SER A 209 27.07 -11.96 60.53
C SER A 209 26.98 -12.88 59.30
N SER A 210 26.82 -14.17 59.53
CA SER A 210 26.55 -15.15 58.44
C SER A 210 25.23 -14.89 57.73
N LEU A 211 24.28 -14.22 58.41
CA LEU A 211 23.00 -13.81 57.81
C LEU A 211 23.25 -12.71 56.76
N ASP A 212 24.12 -11.73 57.07
CA ASP A 212 24.45 -10.62 56.15
C ASP A 212 25.10 -11.19 54.85
N VAL A 213 26.02 -12.14 54.98
CA VAL A 213 26.63 -12.83 53.83
C VAL A 213 25.58 -13.56 52.99
N SER A 214 24.70 -14.32 53.63
CA SER A 214 23.64 -15.07 52.94
C SER A 214 22.68 -14.13 52.21
N GLN A 215 22.29 -13.03 52.87
CA GLN A 215 21.41 -12.03 52.26
C GLN A 215 22.06 -11.33 51.05
N SER A 216 23.34 -10.93 51.20
CA SER A 216 24.08 -10.29 50.13
C SER A 216 24.29 -11.22 48.93
N ARG A 217 24.58 -12.51 49.20
CA ARG A 217 24.68 -13.54 48.15
C ARG A 217 23.35 -13.73 47.43
N SER A 218 22.23 -13.80 48.18
CA SER A 218 20.89 -13.94 47.59
C SER A 218 20.56 -12.76 46.67
N ASN A 219 20.90 -11.53 47.10
CA ASN A 219 20.71 -10.35 46.28
C ASN A 219 21.54 -10.40 44.99
N LEU A 220 22.83 -10.81 45.07
CA LEU A 220 23.68 -10.98 43.89
C LEU A 220 23.12 -12.01 42.91
N GLU A 221 22.69 -13.18 43.41
CA GLU A 221 22.14 -14.25 42.54
C GLU A 221 20.80 -13.82 41.92
N SER A 222 19.97 -13.04 42.62
CA SER A 222 18.75 -12.47 42.09
C SER A 222 19.02 -11.51 40.92
N VAL A 223 20.00 -10.65 41.06
CA VAL A 223 20.40 -9.72 39.97
C VAL A 223 21.03 -10.48 38.78
N ARG A 224 21.87 -11.49 39.04
CA ARG A 224 22.45 -12.34 38.00
C ARG A 224 21.40 -13.12 37.22
N SER A 225 20.32 -13.54 37.87
CA SER A 225 19.21 -14.25 37.20
C SER A 225 18.35 -13.34 36.32
N SER A 226 18.46 -12.02 36.43
CA SER A 226 17.75 -11.02 35.61
C SER A 226 18.56 -10.55 34.39
N LEU A 227 19.81 -10.99 34.25
CA LEU A 227 20.67 -10.77 33.09
C LEU A 227 20.39 -11.80 32.00
#